data_1e0941b468d7818a488158cd1aa74cae
#
_entry.id   1e0941b468d7818a488158cd1aa74cae
#
_cell.length_a   1.000
_cell.length_b   1.000
_cell.length_c   1.000
_cell.angle_alpha   90.00
_cell.angle_beta   90.00
_cell.angle_gamma   90.00
#
_symmetry.space_group_name_H-M   'P 1'
#
loop_
_entity.id
_entity.type
_entity.pdbx_description
1 polymer ?
#
loop_
_entity_poly.entity_id
_entity_poly.type
_entity_poly.pdbx_seq_one_letter_code
_entity_poly.pdbx_strand_id
1 'polypeptide(L)'
;MPSTMVSANVAAVDPGALRQAFGTFVTGVTVITTHDTEGNPRGMTANSFTSVSLDPPLLLVCVGKSAASYTSFASTEHFAVNLLHEGQVDVSGTFASKSPDKFHTVNHDKVHTGAPILTDSLTWFDCTVDQRIEAGDHLVLIGQVRAFGTSPKLPLCFCRGRYANIQDPLPASWLDSHKMIIGYLIEAGDAILFRADGKGGWTLPVAGKRKGFIDAG
;
A
#
# COMPACT_ATOMS: atom_id res chain seq x y z
N MET A 1 8.75 -18.43 -30.75
CA MET A 1 8.98 -17.08 -31.28
C MET A 1 9.86 -16.34 -30.32
N PRO A 2 11.11 -15.95 -30.68
CA PRO A 2 11.93 -15.14 -29.78
C PRO A 2 11.28 -13.76 -29.63
N SER A 3 11.06 -13.35 -28.40
CA SER A 3 10.59 -12.00 -28.05
C SER A 3 11.69 -10.99 -28.37
N THR A 4 11.48 -10.16 -29.38
CA THR A 4 12.41 -9.08 -29.72
C THR A 4 12.31 -8.00 -28.66
N MET A 5 13.31 -7.88 -27.81
CA MET A 5 13.44 -6.72 -26.92
C MET A 5 13.81 -5.51 -27.76
N VAL A 6 12.92 -4.54 -27.84
CA VAL A 6 13.17 -3.25 -28.50
C VAL A 6 13.93 -2.36 -27.52
N SER A 7 15.21 -2.10 -27.81
CA SER A 7 15.99 -1.08 -27.11
C SER A 7 15.67 0.28 -27.73
N ALA A 8 15.04 1.18 -26.96
CA ALA A 8 14.82 2.56 -27.39
C ALA A 8 15.93 3.48 -26.83
N ASN A 9 16.42 4.39 -27.65
CA ASN A 9 17.36 5.42 -27.23
C ASN A 9 16.65 6.43 -26.31
N VAL A 10 17.19 6.68 -25.12
CA VAL A 10 16.59 7.53 -24.07
C VAL A 10 16.25 8.97 -24.55
N ALA A 11 16.95 9.48 -25.55
CA ALA A 11 16.68 10.81 -26.13
C ALA A 11 15.37 10.92 -26.94
N ALA A 12 14.69 9.80 -27.21
CA ALA A 12 13.48 9.73 -28.05
C ALA A 12 12.36 8.88 -27.42
N VAL A 13 12.29 8.84 -26.08
CA VAL A 13 11.24 8.04 -25.39
C VAL A 13 9.89 8.74 -25.55
N ASP A 14 8.95 8.09 -26.23
CA ASP A 14 7.56 8.55 -26.27
C ASP A 14 6.93 8.46 -24.86
N PRO A 15 6.44 9.60 -24.31
CA PRO A 15 5.85 9.62 -22.97
C PRO A 15 4.63 8.68 -22.83
N GLY A 16 3.87 8.47 -23.91
CA GLY A 16 2.72 7.57 -23.94
C GLY A 16 3.13 6.11 -23.78
N ALA A 17 4.13 5.68 -24.57
CA ALA A 17 4.69 4.33 -24.49
C ALA A 17 5.35 4.07 -23.13
N LEU A 18 6.08 5.07 -22.58
CA LEU A 18 6.69 4.96 -21.25
C LEU A 18 5.63 4.81 -20.15
N ARG A 19 4.55 5.59 -20.20
CA ARG A 19 3.43 5.47 -19.26
C ARG A 19 2.76 4.09 -19.33
N GLN A 20 2.60 3.53 -20.55
CA GLN A 20 2.08 2.18 -20.72
C GLN A 20 3.02 1.13 -20.11
N ALA A 21 4.33 1.28 -20.30
CA ALA A 21 5.33 0.39 -19.72
C ALA A 21 5.30 0.44 -18.19
N PHE A 22 5.28 1.62 -17.57
CA PHE A 22 5.11 1.79 -16.11
C PHE A 22 3.79 1.20 -15.62
N GLY A 23 2.72 1.33 -16.39
CA GLY A 23 1.40 0.77 -16.06
C GLY A 23 1.35 -0.76 -16.00
N THR A 24 2.39 -1.49 -16.46
CA THR A 24 2.47 -2.95 -16.31
C THR A 24 2.80 -3.38 -14.89
N PHE A 25 3.36 -2.48 -14.08
CA PHE A 25 3.60 -2.72 -12.67
C PHE A 25 2.29 -2.62 -11.88
N VAL A 26 1.91 -3.71 -11.20
CA VAL A 26 0.71 -3.72 -10.34
C VAL A 26 1.02 -2.94 -9.08
N THR A 27 0.17 -1.96 -8.77
CA THR A 27 0.28 -1.15 -7.55
C THR A 27 -0.99 -1.25 -6.73
N GLY A 28 -0.90 -0.90 -5.45
CA GLY A 28 -2.06 -0.49 -4.67
C GLY A 28 -2.57 0.88 -5.13
N VAL A 29 -3.75 1.25 -4.65
CA VAL A 29 -4.33 2.59 -4.84
C VAL A 29 -4.35 3.29 -3.50
N THR A 30 -3.84 4.53 -3.47
CA THR A 30 -3.82 5.36 -2.26
C THR A 30 -4.52 6.68 -2.49
N VAL A 31 -5.04 7.27 -1.42
CA VAL A 31 -5.38 8.69 -1.35
C VAL A 31 -4.40 9.34 -0.39
N ILE A 32 -3.60 10.26 -0.88
CA ILE A 32 -2.75 11.09 -0.03
C ILE A 32 -3.49 12.37 0.34
N THR A 33 -3.39 12.78 1.61
CA THR A 33 -4.18 13.86 2.19
C THR A 33 -3.33 14.81 3.01
N THR A 34 -3.70 16.06 3.04
CA THR A 34 -3.07 17.13 3.83
C THR A 34 -4.08 18.27 4.04
N HIS A 35 -3.64 19.40 4.57
CA HIS A 35 -4.38 20.66 4.58
C HIS A 35 -3.68 21.71 3.72
N ASP A 36 -4.45 22.66 3.21
CA ASP A 36 -3.88 23.88 2.65
C ASP A 36 -3.53 24.88 3.76
N THR A 37 -3.01 26.05 3.37
CA THR A 37 -2.63 27.12 4.29
C THR A 37 -3.80 27.74 5.07
N GLU A 38 -5.04 27.53 4.61
CA GLU A 38 -6.26 27.97 5.27
C GLU A 38 -6.84 26.91 6.20
N GLY A 39 -6.23 25.72 6.25
CA GLY A 39 -6.68 24.58 7.06
C GLY A 39 -7.77 23.73 6.39
N ASN A 40 -8.09 23.96 5.11
CA ASN A 40 -9.03 23.13 4.39
C ASN A 40 -8.39 21.79 3.99
N PRO A 41 -9.09 20.66 4.10
CA PRO A 41 -8.55 19.37 3.72
C PRO A 41 -8.32 19.30 2.20
N ARG A 42 -7.18 18.75 1.80
CA ARG A 42 -6.76 18.53 0.41
C ARG A 42 -6.33 17.09 0.23
N GLY A 43 -6.58 16.55 -0.94
CA GLY A 43 -6.18 15.18 -1.23
C GLY A 43 -6.18 14.85 -2.71
N MET A 44 -5.48 13.78 -3.05
CA MET A 44 -5.42 13.24 -4.40
C MET A 44 -5.20 11.72 -4.39
N THR A 45 -5.70 11.06 -5.41
CA THR A 45 -5.40 9.65 -5.66
C THR A 45 -4.01 9.51 -6.24
N ALA A 46 -3.25 8.57 -5.72
CA ALA A 46 -1.91 8.24 -6.19
C ALA A 46 -1.68 6.72 -6.11
N ASN A 47 -0.77 6.22 -6.93
CA ASN A 47 -0.29 4.84 -6.89
C ASN A 47 1.24 4.75 -6.70
N SER A 48 1.84 5.83 -6.26
CA SER A 48 3.29 5.99 -6.09
C SER A 48 3.80 5.63 -4.70
N PHE A 49 2.94 5.13 -3.82
CA PHE A 49 3.33 4.73 -2.46
C PHE A 49 4.41 3.65 -2.48
N THR A 50 5.44 3.85 -1.65
CA THR A 50 6.48 2.86 -1.38
C THR A 50 6.96 2.98 0.07
N SER A 51 7.14 1.84 0.75
CA SER A 51 7.87 1.78 2.01
C SER A 51 9.35 2.03 1.76
N VAL A 52 10.02 2.81 2.63
CA VAL A 52 11.44 3.19 2.47
C VAL A 52 12.29 2.56 3.55
N SER A 53 11.90 2.67 4.83
CA SER A 53 12.69 2.21 5.98
C SER A 53 11.79 1.83 7.13
N LEU A 54 12.24 0.90 7.95
CA LEU A 54 11.59 0.56 9.22
C LEU A 54 12.22 1.29 10.41
N ASP A 55 13.50 1.64 10.32
CA ASP A 55 14.22 2.39 11.36
C ASP A 55 15.16 3.44 10.73
N PRO A 56 14.80 4.74 10.78
CA PRO A 56 13.49 5.26 11.19
C PRO A 56 12.37 4.82 10.24
N PRO A 57 11.10 4.81 10.68
CA PRO A 57 9.98 4.36 9.85
C PRO A 57 9.65 5.42 8.79
N LEU A 58 10.02 5.15 7.53
CA LEU A 58 9.87 6.07 6.41
C LEU A 58 9.06 5.44 5.28
N LEU A 59 8.25 6.26 4.64
CA LEU A 59 7.58 5.95 3.37
C LEU A 59 7.76 7.10 2.37
N LEU A 60 7.50 6.85 1.10
CA LEU A 60 7.46 7.90 0.08
C LEU A 60 6.17 7.86 -0.73
N VAL A 61 5.81 9.04 -1.25
CA VAL A 61 4.79 9.26 -2.28
C VAL A 61 5.28 10.29 -3.28
N CYS A 62 4.77 10.24 -4.53
CA CYS A 62 5.07 11.23 -5.55
C CYS A 62 3.82 12.06 -5.86
N VAL A 63 3.95 13.37 -5.86
CA VAL A 63 2.90 14.35 -6.17
C VAL A 63 3.21 15.01 -7.49
N GLY A 64 2.35 14.85 -8.49
CA GLY A 64 2.52 15.51 -9.78
C GLY A 64 2.37 17.02 -9.67
N LYS A 65 3.28 17.79 -10.30
CA LYS A 65 3.25 19.28 -10.30
C LYS A 65 1.99 19.86 -10.93
N SER A 66 1.32 19.08 -11.79
CA SER A 66 0.05 19.46 -12.42
C SER A 66 -1.19 19.16 -11.55
N ALA A 67 -1.02 18.51 -10.40
CA ALA A 67 -2.14 18.21 -9.51
C ALA A 67 -2.68 19.48 -8.84
N ALA A 68 -4.01 19.61 -8.75
CA ALA A 68 -4.66 20.78 -8.12
C ALA A 68 -4.25 20.99 -6.65
N SER A 69 -3.87 19.91 -5.95
CA SER A 69 -3.40 19.93 -4.57
C SER A 69 -1.88 20.06 -4.41
N TYR A 70 -1.13 20.23 -5.52
CA TYR A 70 0.34 20.28 -5.48
C TYR A 70 0.88 21.32 -4.49
N THR A 71 0.39 22.57 -4.55
CA THR A 71 0.84 23.66 -3.66
C THR A 71 0.68 23.32 -2.18
N SER A 72 -0.42 22.65 -1.82
CA SER A 72 -0.65 22.22 -0.44
C SER A 72 0.40 21.17 0.00
N PHE A 73 0.69 20.18 -0.85
CA PHE A 73 1.71 19.18 -0.54
C PHE A 73 3.15 19.74 -0.57
N ALA A 74 3.42 20.73 -1.40
CA ALA A 74 4.74 21.34 -1.48
C ALA A 74 5.11 22.14 -0.22
N SER A 75 4.11 22.67 0.50
CA SER A 75 4.30 23.51 1.68
C SER A 75 3.95 22.87 3.02
N THR A 76 3.24 21.72 3.01
CA THR A 76 2.76 21.08 4.26
C THR A 76 3.89 20.47 5.07
N GLU A 77 3.77 20.48 6.39
CA GLU A 77 4.65 19.72 7.30
C GLU A 77 4.11 18.31 7.63
N HIS A 78 2.84 18.05 7.27
CA HIS A 78 2.14 16.83 7.64
C HIS A 78 1.29 16.32 6.49
N PHE A 79 1.29 15.02 6.29
CA PHE A 79 0.40 14.37 5.33
C PHE A 79 0.02 12.97 5.80
N ALA A 80 -1.07 12.46 5.27
CA ALA A 80 -1.43 11.07 5.48
C ALA A 80 -1.51 10.31 4.16
N VAL A 81 -1.29 9.01 4.24
CA VAL A 81 -1.46 8.07 3.14
C VAL A 81 -2.53 7.08 3.53
N ASN A 82 -3.59 7.00 2.74
CA ASN A 82 -4.73 6.12 2.96
C ASN A 82 -4.75 5.07 1.83
N LEU A 83 -4.38 3.83 2.13
CA LEU A 83 -4.48 2.72 1.19
C LEU A 83 -5.95 2.32 1.07
N LEU A 84 -6.45 2.25 -0.15
CA LEU A 84 -7.85 1.92 -0.41
C LEU A 84 -8.07 0.41 -0.46
N HIS A 85 -9.21 -0.03 0.07
CA HIS A 85 -9.66 -1.41 -0.10
C HIS A 85 -10.50 -1.57 -1.39
N GLU A 86 -10.72 -2.81 -1.81
CA GLU A 86 -11.37 -3.16 -3.08
C GLU A 86 -12.75 -2.51 -3.32
N GLY A 87 -13.51 -2.22 -2.26
CA GLY A 87 -14.80 -1.54 -2.33
C GLY A 87 -14.73 -0.03 -2.50
N GLN A 88 -13.53 0.60 -2.55
CA GLN A 88 -13.35 2.05 -2.57
C GLN A 88 -12.99 2.63 -3.95
N VAL A 89 -13.46 2.02 -5.04
CA VAL A 89 -13.26 2.54 -6.41
C VAL A 89 -13.82 3.95 -6.55
N ASP A 90 -15.00 4.23 -5.99
CA ASP A 90 -15.64 5.54 -6.04
C ASP A 90 -14.84 6.61 -5.26
N VAL A 91 -14.29 6.25 -4.11
CA VAL A 91 -13.38 7.12 -3.34
C VAL A 91 -12.16 7.46 -4.18
N SER A 92 -11.55 6.45 -4.81
CA SER A 92 -10.42 6.68 -5.73
C SER A 92 -10.80 7.64 -6.86
N GLY A 93 -11.95 7.45 -7.50
CA GLY A 93 -12.47 8.33 -8.55
C GLY A 93 -12.68 9.77 -8.06
N THR A 94 -13.27 9.94 -6.89
CA THR A 94 -13.50 11.25 -6.26
C THR A 94 -12.18 12.01 -6.07
N PHE A 95 -11.16 11.37 -5.50
CA PHE A 95 -9.88 12.01 -5.25
C PHE A 95 -9.00 12.16 -6.52
N ALA A 96 -9.25 11.39 -7.57
CA ALA A 96 -8.63 11.58 -8.88
C ALA A 96 -9.26 12.74 -9.69
N SER A 97 -10.48 13.16 -9.35
CA SER A 97 -11.18 14.23 -10.04
C SER A 97 -10.55 15.61 -9.78
N LYS A 98 -10.97 16.61 -10.58
CA LYS A 98 -10.59 18.03 -10.37
C LYS A 98 -11.56 18.77 -9.43
N SER A 99 -12.53 18.09 -8.82
CA SER A 99 -13.48 18.71 -7.89
C SER A 99 -12.75 19.36 -6.72
N PRO A 100 -13.11 20.59 -6.30
CA PRO A 100 -12.53 21.22 -5.13
C PRO A 100 -13.05 20.59 -3.82
N ASP A 101 -14.24 20.00 -3.84
CA ASP A 101 -14.95 19.51 -2.65
C ASP A 101 -14.97 17.98 -2.59
N LYS A 102 -13.78 17.38 -2.43
CA LYS A 102 -13.61 15.92 -2.39
C LYS A 102 -13.97 15.30 -1.05
N PHE A 103 -13.93 16.09 0.02
CA PHE A 103 -14.14 15.63 1.40
C PHE A 103 -15.60 15.69 1.86
N HIS A 104 -16.49 16.28 1.06
CA HIS A 104 -17.92 16.39 1.42
C HIS A 104 -18.60 15.03 1.55
N THR A 105 -18.20 14.06 0.73
CA THR A 105 -18.81 12.72 0.68
C THR A 105 -17.97 11.62 1.33
N VAL A 106 -16.78 11.96 1.84
CA VAL A 106 -15.84 10.99 2.40
C VAL A 106 -15.50 11.35 3.84
N ASN A 107 -15.88 10.49 4.77
CA ASN A 107 -15.61 10.67 6.19
C ASN A 107 -14.10 10.57 6.47
N HIS A 108 -13.62 11.44 7.33
CA HIS A 108 -12.23 11.48 7.76
C HIS A 108 -12.09 11.94 9.20
N ASP A 109 -11.03 11.47 9.85
CA ASP A 109 -10.64 11.83 11.20
C ASP A 109 -9.24 12.44 11.22
N LYS A 110 -8.82 12.93 12.39
CA LYS A 110 -7.44 13.38 12.67
C LYS A 110 -6.90 12.53 13.80
N VAL A 111 -5.67 12.03 13.65
CA VAL A 111 -5.08 11.13 14.64
C VAL A 111 -3.91 11.79 15.37
N HIS A 112 -2.73 11.88 14.79
CA HIS A 112 -1.53 12.37 15.47
C HIS A 112 -1.08 13.73 14.94
N THR A 113 -0.83 13.84 13.63
CA THR A 113 -0.33 15.09 13.02
C THR A 113 -1.44 16.08 12.69
N GLY A 114 -2.67 15.61 12.69
CA GLY A 114 -3.83 16.36 12.25
C GLY A 114 -4.14 16.25 10.77
N ALA A 115 -3.30 15.57 9.96
CA ALA A 115 -3.62 15.28 8.56
C ALA A 115 -4.90 14.43 8.45
N PRO A 116 -5.75 14.64 7.41
CA PRO A 116 -6.99 13.89 7.27
C PRO A 116 -6.75 12.41 7.03
N ILE A 117 -7.28 11.54 7.88
CA ILE A 117 -7.27 10.08 7.75
C ILE A 117 -8.65 9.64 7.29
N LEU A 118 -8.77 8.96 6.15
CA LEU A 118 -10.05 8.43 5.70
C LEU A 118 -10.46 7.24 6.57
N THR A 119 -11.64 7.34 7.20
CA THR A 119 -12.05 6.41 8.29
C THR A 119 -12.24 4.96 7.85
N ASP A 120 -12.51 4.72 6.57
CA ASP A 120 -12.76 3.37 6.02
C ASP A 120 -11.59 2.79 5.21
N SER A 121 -10.39 3.33 5.37
CA SER A 121 -9.20 2.85 4.65
C SER A 121 -8.82 1.42 5.02
N LEU A 122 -8.22 0.69 4.07
CA LEU A 122 -7.56 -0.58 4.34
C LEU A 122 -6.44 -0.41 5.37
N THR A 123 -5.57 0.54 5.10
CA THR A 123 -4.44 0.92 5.96
C THR A 123 -4.24 2.41 5.82
N TRP A 124 -3.87 3.07 6.90
CA TRP A 124 -3.50 4.47 6.86
C TRP A 124 -2.19 4.72 7.60
N PHE A 125 -1.45 5.71 7.14
CA PHE A 125 -0.22 6.20 7.75
C PHE A 125 -0.33 7.71 7.95
N ASP A 126 -0.09 8.17 9.16
CA ASP A 126 -0.04 9.59 9.53
C ASP A 126 1.42 10.01 9.68
N CYS A 127 1.86 10.99 8.89
CA CYS A 127 3.27 11.28 8.67
C CYS A 127 3.62 12.75 8.89
N THR A 128 4.81 12.99 9.45
CA THR A 128 5.52 14.26 9.28
C THR A 128 6.41 14.18 8.05
N VAL A 129 6.54 15.29 7.32
CA VAL A 129 7.46 15.36 6.17
C VAL A 129 8.89 15.33 6.67
N ASP A 130 9.67 14.38 6.15
CA ASP A 130 11.10 14.24 6.40
C ASP A 130 11.92 14.94 5.30
N GLN A 131 11.60 14.65 4.04
CA GLN A 131 12.28 15.23 2.89
C GLN A 131 11.33 15.58 1.76
N ARG A 132 11.69 16.61 0.98
CA ARG A 132 11.08 17.00 -0.28
C ARG A 132 12.13 16.99 -1.37
N ILE A 133 11.89 16.23 -2.43
CA ILE A 133 12.84 16.05 -3.53
C ILE A 133 12.14 16.39 -4.84
N GLU A 134 12.64 17.41 -5.54
CA GLU A 134 12.16 17.74 -6.89
C GLU A 134 12.67 16.70 -7.88
N ALA A 135 11.77 16.03 -8.56
CA ALA A 135 12.06 14.95 -9.49
C ALA A 135 11.26 15.09 -10.79
N GLY A 136 11.79 15.82 -11.74
CA GLY A 136 11.14 16.08 -13.03
C GLY A 136 9.80 16.82 -12.88
N ASP A 137 8.72 16.20 -13.34
CA ASP A 137 7.34 16.71 -13.25
C ASP A 137 6.62 16.32 -11.94
N HIS A 138 7.35 15.75 -10.99
CA HIS A 138 6.85 15.34 -9.66
C HIS A 138 7.68 15.94 -8.53
N LEU A 139 7.04 16.01 -7.36
CA LEU A 139 7.65 16.18 -6.05
C LEU A 139 7.60 14.83 -5.32
N VAL A 140 8.73 14.31 -4.89
CA VAL A 140 8.80 13.15 -4.01
C VAL A 140 8.75 13.64 -2.57
N LEU A 141 7.77 13.19 -1.81
CA LEU A 141 7.68 13.41 -0.37
C LEU A 141 8.12 12.14 0.35
N ILE A 142 9.13 12.25 1.19
CA ILE A 142 9.48 11.22 2.16
C ILE A 142 8.85 11.63 3.48
N GLY A 143 8.05 10.74 4.07
CA GLY A 143 7.37 10.97 5.34
C GLY A 143 7.84 10.02 6.41
N GLN A 144 8.08 10.56 7.61
CA GLN A 144 8.29 9.76 8.80
C GLN A 144 6.93 9.38 9.39
N VAL A 145 6.66 8.09 9.49
CA VAL A 145 5.41 7.56 10.05
C VAL A 145 5.37 7.83 11.55
N ARG A 146 4.30 8.49 12.00
CA ARG A 146 4.04 8.82 13.41
C ARG A 146 2.96 7.94 14.02
N ALA A 147 2.00 7.53 13.21
CA ALA A 147 0.95 6.60 13.59
C ALA A 147 0.47 5.84 12.35
N PHE A 148 -0.07 4.66 12.54
CA PHE A 148 -0.69 3.88 11.47
C PHE A 148 -1.78 2.97 12.03
N GLY A 149 -2.68 2.53 11.15
CA GLY A 149 -3.69 1.53 11.45
C GLY A 149 -4.01 0.72 10.22
N THR A 150 -4.48 -0.52 10.41
CA THR A 150 -4.83 -1.44 9.33
C THR A 150 -6.12 -2.18 9.64
N SER A 151 -6.83 -2.61 8.59
CA SER A 151 -8.03 -3.42 8.65
C SER A 151 -7.86 -4.72 7.85
N PRO A 152 -8.63 -5.78 8.11
CA PRO A 152 -8.50 -7.08 7.44
C PRO A 152 -9.19 -7.12 6.05
N LYS A 153 -9.28 -6.00 5.34
CA LYS A 153 -9.89 -5.90 4.01
C LYS A 153 -8.87 -6.25 2.92
N LEU A 154 -9.35 -6.52 1.69
CA LEU A 154 -8.49 -6.74 0.54
C LEU A 154 -8.14 -5.40 -0.14
N PRO A 155 -6.90 -5.24 -0.67
CA PRO A 155 -6.47 -3.99 -1.28
C PRO A 155 -7.12 -3.75 -2.64
N LEU A 156 -7.41 -2.47 -2.94
CA LEU A 156 -7.71 -2.03 -4.30
C LEU A 156 -6.39 -1.94 -5.07
N CYS A 157 -6.32 -2.67 -6.19
CA CYS A 157 -5.15 -2.68 -7.06
C CYS A 157 -5.38 -1.89 -8.34
N PHE A 158 -4.29 -1.46 -8.97
CA PHE A 158 -4.31 -0.78 -10.25
C PHE A 158 -3.22 -1.35 -11.18
N CYS A 159 -3.63 -1.72 -12.41
CA CYS A 159 -2.74 -2.29 -13.40
C CYS A 159 -3.22 -1.90 -14.79
N ARG A 160 -2.30 -1.48 -15.66
CA ARG A 160 -2.57 -1.15 -17.08
C ARG A 160 -3.76 -0.20 -17.29
N GLY A 161 -3.89 0.80 -16.40
CA GLY A 161 -4.97 1.79 -16.47
C GLY A 161 -6.33 1.29 -15.96
N ARG A 162 -6.40 0.16 -15.26
CA ARG A 162 -7.64 -0.43 -14.74
C ARG A 162 -7.50 -0.81 -13.28
N TYR A 163 -8.61 -0.75 -12.55
CA TYR A 163 -8.69 -1.36 -11.23
C TYR A 163 -8.68 -2.88 -11.34
N ALA A 164 -8.08 -3.54 -10.38
CA ALA A 164 -7.99 -4.98 -10.27
C ALA A 164 -8.15 -5.39 -8.80
N ASN A 165 -8.63 -6.60 -8.58
CA ASN A 165 -8.75 -7.18 -7.25
C ASN A 165 -7.74 -8.32 -7.12
N ILE A 166 -7.19 -8.47 -5.92
CA ILE A 166 -6.43 -9.66 -5.55
C ILE A 166 -7.45 -10.69 -5.08
N GLN A 167 -7.43 -11.88 -5.69
CA GLN A 167 -8.13 -13.01 -5.11
C GLN A 167 -7.22 -13.62 -4.04
N ASP A 168 -7.73 -13.70 -2.82
CA ASP A 168 -7.05 -14.48 -1.80
C ASP A 168 -7.06 -15.94 -2.28
N PRO A 169 -5.88 -16.59 -2.39
CA PRO A 169 -5.81 -17.99 -2.80
C PRO A 169 -6.51 -18.92 -1.81
N LEU A 170 -6.80 -18.46 -0.61
CA LEU A 170 -7.53 -19.20 0.42
C LEU A 170 -8.93 -18.61 0.58
N PRO A 171 -10.02 -19.33 0.22
CA PRO A 171 -11.39 -18.88 0.51
C PRO A 171 -11.54 -18.53 2.00
N ALA A 172 -12.24 -17.42 2.32
CA ALA A 172 -12.48 -17.00 3.71
C ALA A 172 -13.07 -18.14 4.57
N SER A 173 -13.94 -18.97 3.99
CA SER A 173 -14.47 -20.19 4.62
C SER A 173 -13.39 -21.23 4.98
N TRP A 174 -12.26 -21.18 4.34
CA TRP A 174 -11.12 -22.05 4.62
C TRP A 174 -10.32 -21.56 5.84
N LEU A 175 -10.16 -20.25 5.98
CA LEU A 175 -9.53 -19.63 7.13
C LEU A 175 -10.37 -19.79 8.41
N ASP A 176 -11.69 -19.74 8.29
CA ASP A 176 -12.63 -19.90 9.41
C ASP A 176 -12.78 -21.39 9.85
N SER A 177 -12.65 -22.33 8.92
CA SER A 177 -12.87 -23.75 9.18
C SER A 177 -11.60 -24.54 9.53
N HIS A 178 -10.42 -23.98 9.28
CA HIS A 178 -9.15 -24.67 9.50
C HIS A 178 -8.36 -24.00 10.63
N LYS A 179 -8.08 -24.78 11.68
CA LYS A 179 -7.09 -24.39 12.68
C LYS A 179 -5.75 -24.28 11.94
N MET A 180 -5.18 -23.07 11.90
CA MET A 180 -3.83 -22.88 11.36
C MET A 180 -2.86 -23.70 12.22
N ILE A 181 -2.28 -24.74 11.63
CA ILE A 181 -1.24 -25.56 12.26
C ILE A 181 0.08 -25.07 11.68
N ILE A 182 0.87 -24.39 12.49
CA ILE A 182 2.24 -24.01 12.12
C ILE A 182 3.11 -25.26 12.35
N GLY A 183 3.60 -25.85 11.25
CA GLY A 183 4.56 -26.95 11.27
C GLY A 183 5.96 -26.41 10.99
N TYR A 184 6.94 -26.85 11.75
CA TYR A 184 8.34 -26.60 11.46
C TYR A 184 8.90 -27.77 10.66
N LEU A 185 9.55 -27.47 9.52
CA LEU A 185 10.37 -28.45 8.82
C LEU A 185 11.75 -28.44 9.50
N ILE A 186 12.09 -29.52 10.16
CA ILE A 186 13.41 -29.67 10.80
C ILE A 186 14.24 -30.54 9.87
N GLU A 187 15.28 -29.93 9.29
CA GLU A 187 16.24 -30.61 8.43
C GLU A 187 17.53 -30.88 9.21
N ALA A 188 18.07 -32.07 9.05
CA ALA A 188 19.38 -32.46 9.59
C ALA A 188 20.14 -33.20 8.49
N GLY A 189 21.04 -32.51 7.78
CA GLY A 189 21.69 -33.02 6.57
C GLY A 189 20.66 -33.33 5.48
N ASP A 190 20.66 -34.53 4.92
CA ASP A 190 19.71 -34.96 3.88
C ASP A 190 18.41 -35.57 4.46
N ALA A 191 18.17 -35.49 5.75
CA ALA A 191 17.03 -36.06 6.43
C ALA A 191 16.03 -35.00 6.92
N ILE A 192 14.73 -35.32 6.80
CA ILE A 192 13.62 -34.50 7.32
C ILE A 192 12.99 -35.24 8.49
N LEU A 193 12.76 -34.54 9.60
CA LEU A 193 12.13 -35.12 10.77
C LEU A 193 10.62 -35.19 10.59
N PHE A 194 10.08 -36.43 10.69
CA PHE A 194 8.65 -36.68 10.75
C PHE A 194 8.26 -37.30 12.09
N ARG A 195 7.03 -37.05 12.52
CA ARG A 195 6.43 -37.71 13.70
C ARG A 195 5.40 -38.73 13.23
N ALA A 196 5.41 -39.94 13.79
CA ALA A 196 4.35 -40.93 13.56
C ALA A 196 3.00 -40.40 14.09
N ASP A 197 1.95 -40.50 13.28
CA ASP A 197 0.60 -40.04 13.62
C ASP A 197 -0.23 -41.02 14.47
N GLY A 198 0.33 -42.18 14.76
CA GLY A 198 -0.32 -43.26 15.52
C GLY A 198 -1.38 -44.04 14.74
N LYS A 199 -1.58 -43.72 13.42
CA LYS A 199 -2.56 -44.37 12.54
C LYS A 199 -1.89 -45.05 11.33
N GLY A 200 -0.59 -45.21 11.40
CA GLY A 200 0.24 -45.81 10.32
C GLY A 200 0.76 -44.79 9.29
N GLY A 201 0.55 -43.50 9.51
CA GLY A 201 1.08 -42.41 8.70
C GLY A 201 2.15 -41.58 9.41
N TRP A 202 2.65 -40.59 8.71
CA TRP A 202 3.66 -39.65 9.19
C TRP A 202 3.14 -38.21 9.07
N THR A 203 3.43 -37.38 10.05
CA THR A 203 3.08 -35.94 10.03
C THR A 203 4.27 -35.10 10.44
N LEU A 204 4.29 -33.84 10.05
CA LEU A 204 5.30 -32.88 10.50
C LEU A 204 5.14 -32.64 12.02
N PRO A 205 6.24 -32.44 12.77
CA PRO A 205 6.16 -32.01 14.15
C PRO A 205 5.41 -30.70 14.25
N VAL A 206 4.34 -30.63 15.03
CA VAL A 206 3.57 -29.42 15.27
C VAL A 206 3.71 -29.02 16.75
N ALA A 207 4.02 -27.74 16.97
CA ALA A 207 3.98 -27.21 18.33
C ALA A 207 2.55 -26.79 18.67
N GLY A 208 2.01 -27.26 19.78
CA GLY A 208 0.74 -26.75 20.32
C GLY A 208 0.92 -25.27 20.69
N LYS A 209 -0.06 -24.43 20.35
CA LYS A 209 -0.07 -23.01 20.72
C LYS A 209 0.02 -22.88 22.25
N ARG A 210 1.19 -22.51 22.80
CA ARG A 210 1.28 -22.08 24.19
C ARG A 210 0.66 -20.68 24.28
N LYS A 211 -0.31 -20.48 25.17
CA LYS A 211 -0.81 -19.15 25.52
C LYS A 211 0.39 -18.32 26.01
N GLY A 212 0.75 -17.27 25.30
CA GLY A 212 1.76 -16.30 25.74
C GLY A 212 2.98 -16.09 24.82
N PHE A 213 3.05 -16.69 23.64
CA PHE A 213 4.11 -16.34 22.68
C PHE A 213 3.60 -15.26 21.72
N ILE A 214 4.23 -14.09 21.78
CA ILE A 214 4.13 -13.03 20.77
C ILE A 214 5.15 -13.43 19.69
N ASP A 215 4.69 -13.61 18.45
CA ASP A 215 5.61 -13.77 17.32
C ASP A 215 6.43 -12.48 17.19
N ALA A 216 7.72 -12.59 17.49
CA ALA A 216 8.74 -11.63 17.11
C ALA A 216 9.45 -12.23 15.89
N GLY A 217 9.18 -11.64 14.70
CA GLY A 217 9.89 -12.00 13.49
C GLY A 217 9.84 -10.85 12.51
#